data_a1c458a52485c25fc0d4507be53ddfdc
#
_entry.id   a1c458a52485c25fc0d4507be53ddfdc
#
_cell.length_a   1.000
_cell.length_b   1.000
_cell.length_c   1.000
_cell.angle_alpha   90.00
_cell.angle_beta   90.00
_cell.angle_gamma   90.00
#
_symmetry.space_group_name_H-M   'P 1'
#
loop_
_entity.id
_entity.type
_entity.pdbx_description
1 polymer ?
#
loop_
_entity_poly.entity_id
_entity_poly.type
_entity_poly.pdbx_seq_one_letter_code
_entity_poly.pdbx_strand_id
1 'polypeptide(L)'
;DSLSVSGCFHRDADGIGRVPTICKDMSLSEDGREYTFKLRKGARWSDGYPITIEDFRFAWEDLNNNKDYLPRLPLMLINPITGNGPEFDVIDDLTWKLTFDSPMFTLIESKSGAIFSGTKGCTGGSPCFYTASHIYKRYHPKYGDPKEIERLIRYYSRKEWRGVMETLQQNRNYTGVPAKPIPTEFDPYFIYDGEHYGPWSGG
;
A
#
# COMPACT_ATOMS: atom_id res chain seq x y z
N ASP A 1 -0.03 14.92 -16.61
CA ASP A 1 0.94 13.93 -16.15
C ASP A 1 0.50 13.47 -14.76
N SER A 2 -0.03 12.26 -14.67
CA SER A 2 -0.43 11.66 -13.41
C SER A 2 0.82 11.37 -12.59
N LEU A 3 1.08 12.14 -11.55
CA LEU A 3 2.05 11.81 -10.51
C LEU A 3 1.54 10.55 -9.79
N SER A 4 1.73 9.43 -10.42
CA SER A 4 1.32 8.14 -9.89
C SER A 4 2.35 7.65 -8.91
N VAL A 5 1.91 7.27 -7.76
CA VAL A 5 2.69 6.45 -6.84
C VAL A 5 3.19 5.25 -7.63
N SER A 6 4.49 5.08 -7.73
CA SER A 6 5.08 3.98 -8.48
C SER A 6 4.69 2.65 -7.86
N GLY A 7 4.21 1.69 -8.65
CA GLY A 7 4.09 0.30 -8.22
C GLY A 7 5.46 -0.36 -8.04
N CYS A 8 5.48 -1.62 -7.67
CA CYS A 8 6.70 -2.42 -7.70
C CYS A 8 7.31 -2.51 -9.09
N PHE A 9 6.44 -2.56 -10.09
CA PHE A 9 6.79 -2.63 -11.51
C PHE A 9 5.85 -1.73 -12.32
N HIS A 10 6.33 -1.20 -13.43
CA HIS A 10 5.53 -0.64 -14.48
C HIS A 10 5.41 -1.62 -15.66
N ARG A 11 4.39 -1.44 -16.47
CA ARG A 11 4.35 -2.10 -17.77
C ARG A 11 5.29 -1.39 -18.73
N ASP A 12 5.93 -2.15 -19.59
CA ASP A 12 6.67 -1.57 -20.72
C ASP A 12 5.71 -0.92 -21.75
N ALA A 13 6.30 -0.28 -22.76
CA ALA A 13 5.54 0.41 -23.80
C ALA A 13 4.60 -0.52 -24.58
N ASP A 14 4.95 -1.79 -24.69
CA ASP A 14 4.18 -2.81 -25.39
C ASP A 14 3.07 -3.42 -24.52
N GLY A 15 3.08 -3.11 -23.21
CA GLY A 15 2.10 -3.58 -22.25
C GLY A 15 2.23 -5.06 -21.88
N ILE A 16 3.30 -5.71 -22.28
CA ILE A 16 3.57 -7.15 -22.07
C ILE A 16 4.64 -7.36 -20.99
N GLY A 17 5.72 -6.63 -21.07
CA GLY A 17 6.85 -6.72 -20.14
C GLY A 17 6.64 -5.93 -18.84
N ARG A 18 7.61 -6.04 -17.96
CA ARG A 18 7.63 -5.38 -16.66
C ARG A 18 8.93 -4.61 -16.48
N VAL A 19 8.82 -3.34 -16.18
CA VAL A 19 9.95 -2.48 -15.87
C VAL A 19 10.06 -2.35 -14.34
N PRO A 20 11.16 -2.77 -13.72
CA PRO A 20 11.40 -2.63 -12.29
C PRO A 20 11.41 -1.17 -11.85
N THR A 21 10.64 -0.85 -10.80
CA THR A 21 10.60 0.49 -10.18
C THR A 21 11.06 0.42 -8.73
N ILE A 22 10.12 0.39 -7.78
CA ILE A 22 10.42 0.24 -6.34
C ILE A 22 10.97 -1.15 -6.04
N CYS A 23 10.43 -2.19 -6.68
CA CYS A 23 11.02 -3.52 -6.63
C CYS A 23 12.08 -3.66 -7.72
N LYS A 24 13.19 -4.28 -7.34
CA LYS A 24 14.29 -4.58 -8.28
C LYS A 24 13.99 -5.82 -9.11
N ASP A 25 13.35 -6.80 -8.48
CA ASP A 25 13.16 -8.12 -9.06
C ASP A 25 11.93 -8.82 -8.47
N MET A 26 11.43 -9.81 -9.21
CA MET A 26 10.40 -10.73 -8.80
C MET A 26 10.60 -12.08 -9.48
N SER A 27 10.51 -13.16 -8.73
CA SER A 27 10.51 -14.52 -9.24
C SER A 27 9.26 -15.29 -8.82
N LEU A 28 8.88 -16.25 -9.63
CA LEU A 28 7.81 -17.21 -9.37
C LEU A 28 8.42 -18.59 -9.28
N SER A 29 8.05 -19.38 -8.27
CA SER A 29 8.46 -20.78 -8.14
C SER A 29 7.93 -21.64 -9.31
N GLU A 30 8.60 -22.76 -9.57
CA GLU A 30 8.24 -23.67 -10.67
C GLU A 30 6.81 -24.24 -10.52
N ASP A 31 6.38 -24.45 -9.28
CA ASP A 31 5.01 -24.91 -8.97
C ASP A 31 3.95 -23.80 -9.03
N GLY A 32 4.36 -22.54 -9.31
CA GLY A 32 3.46 -21.40 -9.47
C GLY A 32 2.83 -20.88 -8.16
N ARG A 33 3.35 -21.27 -6.99
CA ARG A 33 2.75 -20.95 -5.70
C ARG A 33 3.44 -19.83 -4.95
N GLU A 34 4.75 -19.62 -5.14
CA GLU A 34 5.53 -18.66 -4.39
C GLU A 34 6.01 -17.51 -5.28
N TYR A 35 5.64 -16.30 -4.90
CA TYR A 35 6.12 -15.05 -5.49
C TYR A 35 7.13 -14.41 -4.56
N THR A 36 8.40 -14.38 -4.95
CA THR A 36 9.45 -13.70 -4.19
C THR A 36 9.74 -12.35 -4.82
N PHE A 37 9.71 -11.30 -4.02
CA PHE A 37 9.95 -9.92 -4.43
C PHE A 37 11.21 -9.39 -3.77
N LYS A 38 11.97 -8.58 -4.51
CA LYS A 38 13.16 -7.93 -4.01
C LYS A 38 13.06 -6.41 -4.13
N LEU A 39 13.13 -5.72 -3.00
CA LEU A 39 13.11 -4.26 -2.92
C LEU A 39 14.39 -3.67 -3.51
N ARG A 40 14.28 -2.52 -4.15
CA ARG A 40 15.43 -1.75 -4.60
C ARG A 40 16.09 -1.06 -3.40
N LYS A 41 17.37 -1.33 -3.19
CA LYS A 41 18.15 -0.67 -2.13
C LYS A 41 18.20 0.84 -2.37
N GLY A 42 17.92 1.62 -1.34
CA GLY A 42 17.98 3.08 -1.40
C GLY A 42 16.71 3.75 -1.94
N ALA A 43 15.64 2.99 -2.23
CA ALA A 43 14.35 3.58 -2.54
C ALA A 43 13.85 4.44 -1.37
N ARG A 44 13.26 5.60 -1.67
CA ARG A 44 12.79 6.56 -0.68
C ARG A 44 11.40 7.07 -1.00
N TRP A 45 10.69 7.43 0.05
CA TRP A 45 9.49 8.24 -0.02
C TRP A 45 9.85 9.70 -0.36
N SER A 46 8.87 10.50 -0.80
CA SER A 46 9.07 11.92 -1.15
C SER A 46 9.51 12.80 0.02
N ASP A 47 9.24 12.39 1.26
CA ASP A 47 9.71 13.03 2.49
C ASP A 47 11.16 12.63 2.84
N GLY A 48 11.82 11.81 2.00
CA GLY A 48 13.17 11.32 2.20
C GLY A 48 13.29 10.08 3.08
N TYR A 49 12.20 9.61 3.68
CA TYR A 49 12.23 8.39 4.49
C TYR A 49 12.51 7.15 3.63
N PRO A 50 13.29 6.17 4.09
CA PRO A 50 13.55 4.97 3.30
C PRO A 50 12.29 4.13 3.12
N ILE A 51 12.08 3.60 1.91
CA ILE A 51 11.09 2.55 1.70
C ILE A 51 11.71 1.23 2.17
N THR A 52 11.02 0.54 3.05
CA THR A 52 11.49 -0.69 3.70
C THR A 52 10.49 -1.83 3.58
N ILE A 53 10.88 -3.04 3.93
CA ILE A 53 9.97 -4.19 3.99
C ILE A 53 8.81 -3.95 4.96
N GLU A 54 9.02 -3.12 5.97
CA GLU A 54 7.97 -2.75 6.93
C GLU A 54 6.77 -2.04 6.26
N ASP A 55 7.00 -1.29 5.18
CA ASP A 55 5.94 -0.64 4.41
C ASP A 55 5.04 -1.66 3.70
N PHE A 56 5.63 -2.78 3.27
CA PHE A 56 4.92 -3.91 2.68
C PHE A 56 4.23 -4.76 3.74
N ARG A 57 4.95 -5.09 4.84
CA ARG A 57 4.39 -5.87 5.95
C ARG A 57 3.17 -5.18 6.56
N PHE A 58 3.28 -3.90 6.87
CA PHE A 58 2.18 -3.11 7.43
C PHE A 58 0.97 -3.08 6.47
N ALA A 59 1.21 -2.85 5.18
CA ALA A 59 0.14 -2.87 4.18
C ALA A 59 -0.53 -4.24 4.10
N TRP A 60 0.25 -5.31 4.21
CA TRP A 60 -0.28 -6.66 4.08
C TRP A 60 -0.96 -7.15 5.35
N GLU A 61 -0.25 -7.16 6.49
CA GLU A 61 -0.76 -7.74 7.72
C GLU A 61 -1.78 -6.85 8.43
N ASP A 62 -1.49 -5.54 8.52
CA ASP A 62 -2.27 -4.63 9.34
C ASP A 62 -3.43 -3.96 8.58
N LEU A 63 -3.37 -3.94 7.24
CA LEU A 63 -4.44 -3.37 6.41
C LEU A 63 -5.17 -4.42 5.57
N ASN A 64 -4.49 -5.10 4.64
CA ASN A 64 -5.17 -6.03 3.72
C ASN A 64 -5.78 -7.24 4.44
N ASN A 65 -5.06 -7.83 5.40
CA ASN A 65 -5.53 -8.98 6.19
C ASN A 65 -6.35 -8.58 7.43
N ASN A 66 -6.49 -7.29 7.70
CA ASN A 66 -7.28 -6.80 8.80
C ASN A 66 -8.75 -6.64 8.37
N LYS A 67 -9.63 -7.50 8.88
CA LYS A 67 -11.07 -7.51 8.53
C LYS A 67 -11.79 -6.24 8.99
N ASP A 68 -11.30 -5.55 10.01
CA ASP A 68 -11.85 -4.26 10.44
C ASP A 68 -11.50 -3.15 9.45
N TYR A 69 -10.38 -3.30 8.73
CA TYR A 69 -9.97 -2.36 7.69
C TYR A 69 -10.47 -2.77 6.31
N LEU A 70 -10.19 -3.99 5.89
CA LEU A 70 -10.59 -4.55 4.60
C LEU A 70 -11.43 -5.83 4.81
N PRO A 71 -12.77 -5.72 4.85
CA PRO A 71 -13.64 -6.85 5.17
C PRO A 71 -13.48 -8.06 4.25
N ARG A 72 -13.01 -7.84 3.02
CA ARG A 72 -12.74 -8.92 2.05
C ARG A 72 -11.51 -8.58 1.23
N LEU A 73 -10.61 -9.54 1.09
CA LEU A 73 -9.51 -9.44 0.12
C LEU A 73 -10.07 -9.30 -1.29
N PRO A 74 -9.47 -8.45 -2.12
CA PRO A 74 -9.83 -8.35 -3.53
C PRO A 74 -9.64 -9.67 -4.27
N LEU A 75 -10.55 -9.95 -5.19
CA LEU A 75 -10.54 -11.20 -5.97
C LEU A 75 -9.20 -11.49 -6.66
N MET A 76 -8.47 -10.44 -7.07
CA MET A 76 -7.16 -10.58 -7.70
C MET A 76 -6.07 -11.17 -6.78
N LEU A 77 -6.29 -11.15 -5.46
CA LEU A 77 -5.40 -11.73 -4.46
C LEU A 77 -5.95 -13.05 -3.89
N ILE A 78 -7.12 -13.45 -4.32
CA ILE A 78 -7.75 -14.71 -3.89
C ILE A 78 -7.45 -15.77 -4.93
N ASN A 79 -6.89 -16.89 -4.48
CA ASN A 79 -6.67 -18.03 -5.34
C ASN A 79 -8.03 -18.56 -5.84
N PRO A 80 -8.27 -18.62 -7.15
CA PRO A 80 -9.58 -18.99 -7.69
C PRO A 80 -9.95 -20.45 -7.45
N ILE A 81 -8.99 -21.30 -7.09
CA ILE A 81 -9.20 -22.73 -6.82
C ILE A 81 -9.63 -22.95 -5.37
N THR A 82 -8.96 -22.27 -4.43
CA THR A 82 -9.13 -22.51 -2.99
C THR A 82 -9.98 -21.46 -2.29
N GLY A 83 -10.08 -20.28 -2.88
CA GLY A 83 -10.77 -19.14 -2.27
C GLY A 83 -9.95 -18.42 -1.19
N ASN A 84 -8.67 -18.79 -0.99
CA ASN A 84 -7.80 -18.23 0.03
C ASN A 84 -6.88 -17.14 -0.55
N GLY A 85 -6.49 -16.19 0.30
CA GLY A 85 -5.41 -15.25 0.01
C GLY A 85 -4.04 -15.87 0.30
N PRO A 86 -2.94 -15.21 -0.12
CA PRO A 86 -1.60 -15.70 0.18
C PRO A 86 -1.16 -15.38 1.61
N GLU A 87 -0.20 -16.16 2.09
CA GLU A 87 0.61 -15.83 3.26
C GLU A 87 1.71 -14.85 2.87
N PHE A 88 2.06 -13.95 3.79
CA PHE A 88 3.12 -12.96 3.62
C PHE A 88 4.28 -13.29 4.55
N ASP A 89 5.47 -13.48 3.99
CA ASP A 89 6.68 -13.80 4.73
C ASP A 89 7.80 -12.80 4.43
N VAL A 90 8.46 -12.30 5.46
CA VAL A 90 9.69 -11.52 5.34
C VAL A 90 10.87 -12.49 5.33
N ILE A 91 11.70 -12.43 4.28
CA ILE A 91 12.89 -13.28 4.14
C ILE A 91 14.13 -12.54 4.68
N ASP A 92 14.32 -11.29 4.27
CA ASP A 92 15.40 -10.41 4.72
C ASP A 92 14.98 -8.93 4.60
N ASP A 93 15.88 -8.00 4.90
CA ASP A 93 15.60 -6.54 4.89
C ASP A 93 15.14 -5.98 3.53
N LEU A 94 15.32 -6.74 2.46
CA LEU A 94 14.98 -6.33 1.08
C LEU A 94 14.10 -7.34 0.35
N THR A 95 13.80 -8.48 0.96
CA THR A 95 13.13 -9.60 0.27
C THR A 95 11.94 -10.08 1.07
N TRP A 96 10.80 -10.22 0.39
CA TRP A 96 9.61 -10.84 0.96
C TRP A 96 8.97 -11.79 -0.04
N LYS A 97 8.05 -12.60 0.45
CA LYS A 97 7.39 -13.65 -0.33
C LYS A 97 5.88 -13.64 -0.07
N LEU A 98 5.13 -13.94 -1.13
CA LEU A 98 3.71 -14.32 -1.04
C LEU A 98 3.60 -15.79 -1.41
N THR A 99 3.02 -16.59 -0.51
CA THR A 99 2.81 -18.03 -0.72
C THR A 99 1.33 -18.34 -0.83
N PHE A 100 0.92 -18.90 -1.95
CA PHE A 100 -0.45 -19.37 -2.18
C PHE A 100 -0.54 -20.88 -1.90
N ASP A 101 -1.70 -21.34 -1.46
CA ASP A 101 -1.98 -22.74 -1.21
C ASP A 101 -2.19 -23.58 -2.49
N SER A 102 -2.33 -22.93 -3.64
CA SER A 102 -2.42 -23.53 -4.98
C SER A 102 -1.79 -22.60 -6.02
N PRO A 103 -1.38 -23.08 -7.22
CA PRO A 103 -0.80 -22.24 -8.26
C PRO A 103 -1.65 -21.00 -8.57
N MET A 104 -1.00 -19.82 -8.68
CA MET A 104 -1.65 -18.53 -8.84
C MET A 104 -1.01 -17.72 -9.97
N PHE A 105 -1.13 -18.16 -11.21
CA PHE A 105 -0.51 -17.49 -12.36
C PHE A 105 -1.15 -16.13 -12.69
N THR A 106 -2.42 -15.95 -12.32
CA THR A 106 -3.20 -14.73 -12.62
C THR A 106 -2.70 -13.48 -11.90
N LEU A 107 -1.91 -13.60 -10.82
CA LEU A 107 -1.33 -12.46 -10.13
C LEU A 107 -0.44 -11.62 -11.06
N ILE A 108 0.27 -12.27 -11.97
CA ILE A 108 1.17 -11.63 -12.93
C ILE A 108 0.42 -11.11 -14.16
N GLU A 109 -0.58 -11.85 -14.60
CA GLU A 109 -1.32 -11.57 -15.84
C GLU A 109 -2.33 -10.44 -15.69
N SER A 110 -2.73 -10.13 -14.47
CA SER A 110 -3.72 -9.08 -14.19
C SER A 110 -3.28 -7.73 -14.74
N LYS A 111 -4.02 -7.23 -15.73
CA LYS A 111 -3.77 -5.92 -16.39
C LYS A 111 -3.88 -4.73 -15.42
N SER A 112 -4.60 -4.91 -14.33
CA SER A 112 -4.82 -3.91 -13.27
C SER A 112 -4.15 -4.29 -11.95
N GLY A 113 -3.15 -5.17 -11.98
CA GLY A 113 -2.59 -5.82 -10.80
C GLY A 113 -2.13 -4.85 -9.72
N ALA A 114 -2.46 -5.16 -8.48
CA ALA A 114 -2.00 -4.45 -7.29
C ALA A 114 -0.47 -4.30 -7.23
N ILE A 115 0.26 -5.25 -7.85
CA ILE A 115 1.72 -5.23 -8.02
C ILE A 115 2.19 -4.01 -8.80
N PHE A 116 1.33 -3.50 -9.72
CA PHE A 116 1.65 -2.39 -10.60
C PHE A 116 1.13 -1.05 -10.11
N SER A 117 0.18 -1.01 -9.18
CA SER A 117 -0.55 0.20 -8.82
C SER A 117 -0.13 0.86 -7.49
N GLY A 118 1.03 0.54 -6.95
CA GLY A 118 1.57 1.21 -5.76
C GLY A 118 0.57 1.41 -4.61
N THR A 119 0.65 2.55 -3.94
CA THR A 119 -0.14 2.87 -2.74
C THR A 119 -1.58 3.30 -3.01
N LYS A 120 -2.00 3.40 -4.27
CA LYS A 120 -3.32 3.94 -4.66
C LYS A 120 -4.50 3.09 -4.16
N GLY A 121 -4.23 1.97 -3.52
CA GLY A 121 -5.19 0.94 -3.36
C GLY A 121 -5.66 0.63 -1.95
N CYS A 122 -5.14 1.22 -0.90
CA CYS A 122 -5.64 0.89 0.44
C CYS A 122 -7.05 1.42 0.74
N THR A 123 -7.71 2.04 -0.22
CA THR A 123 -9.05 2.64 -0.05
C THR A 123 -10.08 2.01 -0.97
N GLY A 124 -11.30 1.89 -0.49
CA GLY A 124 -12.43 1.52 -1.33
C GLY A 124 -12.43 0.07 -1.84
N GLY A 125 -11.79 -0.86 -1.12
CA GLY A 125 -11.79 -2.27 -1.49
C GLY A 125 -10.69 -2.68 -2.46
N SER A 126 -9.74 -1.78 -2.73
CA SER A 126 -8.53 -2.11 -3.50
C SER A 126 -7.36 -2.43 -2.55
N PRO A 127 -6.56 -3.48 -2.81
CA PRO A 127 -5.41 -3.79 -1.98
C PRO A 127 -4.33 -2.73 -2.15
N CYS A 128 -3.65 -2.41 -1.08
CA CYS A 128 -2.39 -1.71 -1.20
C CYS A 128 -1.23 -2.71 -1.16
N PHE A 129 -0.31 -2.56 -2.08
CA PHE A 129 0.86 -3.44 -2.10
C PHE A 129 1.91 -3.01 -1.07
N TYR A 130 2.02 -1.70 -0.82
CA TYR A 130 2.82 -1.09 0.23
C TYR A 130 2.26 0.31 0.57
N THR A 131 2.57 0.82 1.74
CA THR A 131 2.15 2.16 2.18
C THR A 131 3.18 2.74 3.16
N ALA A 132 3.22 4.07 3.32
CA ALA A 132 4.15 4.75 4.21
C ALA A 132 3.89 4.39 5.68
N SER A 133 4.44 3.28 6.13
CA SER A 133 4.23 2.72 7.47
C SER A 133 4.65 3.70 8.57
N HIS A 134 5.74 4.45 8.35
CA HIS A 134 6.24 5.47 9.28
C HIS A 134 5.23 6.60 9.54
N ILE A 135 4.30 6.83 8.62
CA ILE A 135 3.21 7.81 8.76
C ILE A 135 1.94 7.15 9.27
N TYR A 136 1.48 6.10 8.56
CA TYR A 136 0.14 5.58 8.77
C TYR A 136 -0.02 4.72 10.03
N LYS A 137 1.05 4.14 10.58
CA LYS A 137 1.00 3.43 11.87
C LYS A 137 0.45 4.27 13.00
N ARG A 138 0.74 5.56 13.00
CA ARG A 138 0.25 6.50 14.00
C ARG A 138 -1.27 6.54 14.10
N TYR A 139 -1.96 6.26 13.02
CA TYR A 139 -3.42 6.29 12.94
C TYR A 139 -4.07 4.90 13.05
N HIS A 140 -3.25 3.86 13.20
CA HIS A 140 -3.71 2.49 13.33
C HIS A 140 -3.84 2.11 14.82
N PRO A 141 -4.95 1.49 15.28
CA PRO A 141 -5.20 1.21 16.70
C PRO A 141 -4.11 0.37 17.39
N LYS A 142 -3.40 -0.46 16.63
CA LYS A 142 -2.30 -1.29 17.17
C LYS A 142 -1.06 -0.49 17.56
N TYR A 143 -0.86 0.70 16.96
CA TYR A 143 0.40 1.44 17.06
C TYR A 143 0.22 2.88 17.56
N GLY A 144 -0.91 3.51 17.24
CA GLY A 144 -1.17 4.91 17.53
C GLY A 144 -1.75 5.15 18.92
N ASP A 145 -1.75 6.42 19.35
CA ASP A 145 -2.42 6.83 20.58
C ASP A 145 -3.94 6.79 20.40
N PRO A 146 -4.67 6.00 21.20
CA PRO A 146 -6.14 5.92 21.11
C PRO A 146 -6.84 7.27 21.23
N LYS A 147 -6.35 8.17 22.09
CA LYS A 147 -6.92 9.49 22.29
C LYS A 147 -6.79 10.37 21.05
N GLU A 148 -5.64 10.28 20.40
CA GLU A 148 -5.38 10.99 19.15
C GLU A 148 -6.26 10.46 18.03
N ILE A 149 -6.36 9.14 17.91
CA ILE A 149 -7.24 8.48 16.91
C ILE A 149 -8.70 8.91 17.13
N GLU A 150 -9.19 8.91 18.37
CA GLU A 150 -10.55 9.39 18.66
C GLU A 150 -10.76 10.87 18.31
N ARG A 151 -9.77 11.74 18.55
CA ARG A 151 -9.84 13.14 18.16
C ARG A 151 -9.96 13.29 16.65
N LEU A 152 -9.19 12.52 15.89
CA LEU A 152 -9.23 12.52 14.42
C LEU A 152 -10.56 11.97 13.89
N ILE A 153 -11.10 10.90 14.50
CA ILE A 153 -12.42 10.37 14.16
C ILE A 153 -13.47 11.49 14.28
N ARG A 154 -13.48 12.22 15.39
CA ARG A 154 -14.40 13.36 15.59
C ARG A 154 -14.13 14.51 14.61
N TYR A 155 -12.86 14.85 14.41
CA TYR A 155 -12.46 15.93 13.52
C TYR A 155 -12.91 15.72 12.08
N TYR A 156 -12.72 14.49 11.56
CA TYR A 156 -13.13 14.12 10.21
C TYR A 156 -14.59 13.66 10.12
N SER A 157 -15.33 13.65 11.24
CA SER A 157 -16.71 13.16 11.31
C SER A 157 -16.84 11.72 10.78
N ARG A 158 -15.88 10.86 11.15
CA ARG A 158 -15.87 9.46 10.78
C ARG A 158 -16.46 8.61 11.91
N LYS A 159 -16.86 7.37 11.60
CA LYS A 159 -17.40 6.43 12.59
C LYS A 159 -16.30 5.69 13.34
N GLU A 160 -15.17 5.46 12.66
CA GLU A 160 -14.09 4.59 13.13
C GLU A 160 -12.75 4.99 12.51
N TRP A 161 -11.65 4.46 13.04
CA TRP A 161 -10.28 4.71 12.60
C TRP A 161 -10.04 4.43 11.11
N ARG A 162 -10.69 3.40 10.56
CA ARG A 162 -10.65 3.09 9.14
C ARG A 162 -11.01 4.32 8.29
N GLY A 163 -12.10 4.99 8.65
CA GLY A 163 -12.53 6.19 7.93
C GLY A 163 -11.53 7.35 8.01
N VAL A 164 -10.75 7.45 9.09
CA VAL A 164 -9.63 8.39 9.20
C VAL A 164 -8.55 8.00 8.21
N MET A 165 -8.09 6.76 8.23
CA MET A 165 -7.07 6.25 7.31
C MET A 165 -7.45 6.46 5.83
N GLU A 166 -8.69 6.13 5.47
CA GLU A 166 -9.22 6.35 4.13
C GLU A 166 -9.19 7.84 3.75
N THR A 167 -9.58 8.72 4.68
CA THR A 167 -9.55 10.18 4.44
C THR A 167 -8.13 10.66 4.20
N LEU A 168 -7.17 10.24 5.01
CA LEU A 168 -5.77 10.62 4.87
C LEU A 168 -5.16 10.13 3.56
N GLN A 169 -5.52 8.94 3.13
CA GLN A 169 -5.05 8.38 1.87
C GLN A 169 -5.74 9.01 0.65
N GLN A 170 -7.03 9.38 0.76
CA GLN A 170 -7.79 10.03 -0.31
C GLN A 170 -7.48 11.51 -0.47
N ASN A 171 -6.99 12.18 0.57
CA ASN A 171 -6.54 13.57 0.50
C ASN A 171 -5.38 13.79 -0.48
N ARG A 172 -4.84 12.71 -1.03
CA ARG A 172 -3.93 12.71 -2.19
C ARG A 172 -4.64 13.00 -3.52
N ASN A 173 -5.93 13.28 -3.53
CA ASN A 173 -6.69 13.25 -4.78
C ASN A 173 -6.68 14.60 -5.49
N TYR A 174 -6.24 14.51 -6.65
CA TYR A 174 -6.50 14.98 -8.03
C TYR A 174 -7.60 16.05 -8.24
N THR A 175 -8.36 16.49 -7.25
CA THR A 175 -9.48 17.38 -7.46
C THR A 175 -9.22 18.83 -7.10
N GLY A 176 -8.00 19.17 -6.67
CA GLY A 176 -7.62 20.56 -6.37
C GLY A 176 -8.39 21.21 -5.20
N VAL A 177 -9.32 20.47 -4.60
CA VAL A 177 -10.01 20.91 -3.37
C VAL A 177 -9.40 20.14 -2.21
N PRO A 178 -8.67 20.82 -1.31
CA PRO A 178 -8.18 20.16 -0.12
C PRO A 178 -9.39 19.63 0.66
N ALA A 179 -9.52 18.33 0.74
CA ALA A 179 -10.25 17.76 1.85
C ALA A 179 -9.65 18.39 3.12
N LYS A 180 -10.47 18.57 4.14
CA LYS A 180 -10.12 19.25 5.39
C LYS A 180 -8.69 18.84 5.82
N PRO A 181 -7.73 19.78 5.88
CA PRO A 181 -6.35 19.48 6.18
C PRO A 181 -6.21 18.83 7.55
N ILE A 182 -5.21 17.97 7.69
CA ILE A 182 -4.80 17.53 9.03
C ILE A 182 -4.26 18.79 9.72
N PRO A 183 -4.78 19.16 10.90
CA PRO A 183 -4.20 20.25 11.66
C PRO A 183 -2.71 19.94 11.93
N THR A 184 -1.82 20.89 11.70
CA THR A 184 -0.37 20.74 11.86
C THR A 184 0.04 20.32 13.29
N GLU A 185 -0.80 20.61 14.27
CA GLU A 185 -0.66 20.14 15.65
C GLU A 185 -0.79 18.61 15.79
N PHE A 186 -1.42 17.93 14.82
CA PHE A 186 -1.58 16.47 14.81
C PHE A 186 -0.51 15.77 13.99
N ASP A 187 0.04 16.44 12.98
CA ASP A 187 1.06 15.82 12.14
C ASP A 187 2.00 16.84 11.48
N PRO A 188 3.17 17.06 12.08
CA PRO A 188 4.19 17.92 11.48
C PRO A 188 4.79 17.33 10.19
N TYR A 189 4.56 16.05 9.90
CA TYR A 189 5.08 15.38 8.70
C TYR A 189 4.12 15.45 7.50
N PHE A 190 2.88 15.84 7.72
CA PHE A 190 1.94 16.11 6.64
C PHE A 190 2.14 17.52 6.11
N ILE A 191 3.15 17.70 5.30
CA ILE A 191 3.39 18.95 4.60
C ILE A 191 2.40 19.01 3.43
N TYR A 192 1.58 20.05 3.41
CA TYR A 192 0.81 20.43 2.24
C TYR A 192 1.74 21.21 1.30
N ASP A 193 2.08 20.63 0.16
CA ASP A 193 2.89 21.29 -0.87
C ASP A 193 2.04 22.11 -1.86
N GLY A 194 0.75 22.30 -1.57
CA GLY A 194 -0.23 22.98 -2.42
C GLY A 194 -1.04 22.03 -3.30
N GLU A 195 -0.60 20.80 -3.50
CA GLU A 195 -1.27 19.81 -4.37
C GLU A 195 -1.45 18.44 -3.70
N HIS A 196 -0.62 18.08 -2.72
CA HIS A 196 -0.61 16.75 -2.12
C HIS A 196 -0.44 16.77 -0.60
N TYR A 197 -1.03 15.77 0.07
CA TYR A 197 -0.82 15.49 1.49
C TYR A 197 -0.04 14.19 1.68
N GLY A 198 1.02 14.23 2.44
CA GLY A 198 1.83 13.07 2.81
C GLY A 198 2.82 12.62 1.73
N PRO A 199 3.73 11.73 2.11
CA PRO A 199 4.78 11.25 1.23
C PRO A 199 4.24 10.38 0.12
N TRP A 200 4.80 10.52 -1.05
CA TRP A 200 4.56 9.69 -2.23
C TRP A 200 5.88 9.09 -2.73
N SER A 201 5.81 7.91 -3.30
CA SER A 201 6.98 7.23 -3.85
C SER A 201 7.16 7.61 -5.31
N GLY A 202 8.20 8.28 -5.63
CA GLY A 202 8.55 8.59 -7.01
C GLY A 202 9.00 10.04 -7.17
N GLY A 203 10.26 10.24 -7.20
CA GLY A 203 10.98 11.35 -7.76
C GLY A 203 11.70 10.88 -9.00
#